data_16e5e0841a1fffb2eb0e56aa3d5abd5b
#
_entry.id   16e5e0841a1fffb2eb0e56aa3d5abd5b
#
_cell.length_a   1.000
_cell.length_b   1.000
_cell.length_c   1.000
_cell.angle_alpha   90.00
_cell.angle_beta   90.00
_cell.angle_gamma   90.00
#
_symmetry.space_group_name_H-M   'P 1'
#
loop_
_entity.id
_entity.type
_entity.pdbx_description
1 polymer ?
#
loop_
_entity_poly.entity_id
_entity_poly.type
_entity_poly.pdbx_seq_one_letter_code
_entity_poly.pdbx_strand_id
1 'polypeptide(L)'
;MNKLIPIFLVLLIIGCSGLNKEYPTKNYYTFDVINDIKVNSNQGKNYIKIERVDVNHAYHHRDFNYRTGPDEFISDYYNQFYKPVGALVTSELYKWMSSAGIYKDVLPVNNLINAKYILDSKLVDIYGDFSNPDDPRAILNMQFFLVDDSSDVAELAYSNVYNQNIAISSKTPGALVEGWNEALKNILKQLESDLRTFENS
;
A
#
# COMPACT_ATOMS: atom_id res chain seq x y z
N MET A 1 43.92 -22.74 55.03
CA MET A 1 42.75 -23.15 54.29
C MET A 1 41.84 -21.98 53.82
N ASN A 2 42.33 -20.72 53.59
CA ASN A 2 41.46 -19.58 53.30
C ASN A 2 41.89 -18.70 52.11
N LYS A 3 42.74 -19.21 51.20
CA LYS A 3 43.19 -18.45 50.02
C LYS A 3 42.43 -18.73 48.75
N LEU A 4 41.51 -19.70 48.72
CA LEU A 4 40.70 -20.08 47.54
C LEU A 4 39.39 -19.30 47.41
N ILE A 5 38.85 -18.76 48.49
CA ILE A 5 37.59 -18.02 48.53
C ILE A 5 37.62 -16.72 47.73
N PRO A 6 38.68 -15.88 47.77
CA PRO A 6 38.70 -14.63 47.00
C PRO A 6 38.83 -14.87 45.49
N ILE A 7 39.43 -15.99 45.05
CA ILE A 7 39.54 -16.32 43.60
C ILE A 7 38.18 -16.69 43.01
N PHE A 8 37.32 -17.40 43.79
CA PHE A 8 35.99 -17.77 43.37
C PHE A 8 35.02 -16.59 43.27
N LEU A 9 35.23 -15.58 44.15
CA LEU A 9 34.43 -14.35 44.15
C LEU A 9 34.74 -13.44 42.94
N VAL A 10 35.97 -13.39 42.44
CA VAL A 10 36.38 -12.63 41.27
C VAL A 10 35.84 -13.22 39.96
N LEU A 11 35.67 -14.54 39.89
CA LEU A 11 35.13 -15.21 38.72
C LEU A 11 33.62 -14.95 38.51
N LEU A 12 32.88 -14.59 39.57
CA LEU A 12 31.46 -14.26 39.48
C LEU A 12 31.15 -12.86 38.93
N ILE A 13 32.12 -11.98 38.89
CA ILE A 13 31.96 -10.59 38.43
C ILE A 13 32.16 -10.46 36.89
N ILE A 14 32.80 -11.42 36.23
CA ILE A 14 33.13 -11.37 34.80
C ILE A 14 31.91 -11.82 33.94
N GLY A 15 30.88 -12.38 34.57
CA GLY A 15 29.70 -12.98 33.86
C GLY A 15 28.67 -11.97 33.33
N CYS A 16 28.73 -10.68 33.64
CA CYS A 16 27.66 -9.72 33.31
C CYS A 16 27.97 -8.73 32.18
N SER A 17 29.06 -8.84 31.45
CA SER A 17 29.45 -7.84 30.44
C SER A 17 29.10 -8.20 28.99
N GLY A 18 28.21 -9.15 28.75
CA GLY A 18 27.97 -9.68 27.41
C GLY A 18 26.55 -9.54 26.84
N LEU A 19 25.65 -8.77 27.42
CA LEU A 19 24.23 -8.74 27.01
C LEU A 19 23.75 -7.36 26.53
N ASN A 20 24.57 -6.64 25.76
CA ASN A 20 24.03 -5.62 24.87
C ASN A 20 23.47 -6.29 23.63
N LYS A 21 22.32 -6.92 23.77
CA LYS A 21 21.54 -7.39 22.62
C LYS A 21 20.87 -6.15 22.06
N GLU A 22 21.40 -5.59 20.97
CA GLU A 22 20.69 -4.59 20.18
C GLU A 22 19.41 -5.27 19.66
N TYR A 23 18.27 -4.86 20.17
CA TYR A 23 16.99 -5.33 19.66
C TYR A 23 16.76 -4.68 18.31
N PRO A 24 16.42 -5.44 17.25
CA PRO A 24 16.14 -4.86 15.95
C PRO A 24 14.96 -3.88 16.08
N THR A 25 15.17 -2.66 15.57
CA THR A 25 14.16 -1.61 15.55
C THR A 25 13.15 -1.87 14.43
N LYS A 26 11.88 -1.47 14.64
CA LYS A 26 10.87 -1.51 13.59
C LYS A 26 11.07 -0.36 12.62
N ASN A 27 10.99 -0.67 11.32
CA ASN A 27 10.99 0.31 10.25
C ASN A 27 9.54 0.50 9.74
N TYR A 28 9.21 1.76 9.42
CA TYR A 28 7.89 2.12 8.94
C TYR A 28 7.99 2.77 7.56
N TYR A 29 7.13 2.33 6.65
CA TYR A 29 7.12 2.72 5.25
C TYR A 29 5.76 3.30 4.86
N THR A 30 5.76 4.15 3.85
CA THR A 30 4.56 4.76 3.28
C THR A 30 4.63 4.75 1.75
N PHE A 31 3.51 5.00 1.10
CA PHE A 31 3.48 5.30 -0.33
C PHE A 31 3.80 6.78 -0.59
N ASP A 32 4.45 7.05 -1.72
CA ASP A 32 4.66 8.37 -2.28
C ASP A 32 4.68 8.27 -3.80
N VAL A 33 3.51 8.44 -4.40
CA VAL A 33 3.29 8.16 -5.85
C VAL A 33 3.23 9.43 -6.69
N ILE A 34 3.16 10.62 -6.07
CA ILE A 34 2.65 11.84 -6.69
C ILE A 34 3.73 12.82 -7.16
N ASN A 35 5.01 12.53 -7.00
CA ASN A 35 6.08 13.51 -7.25
C ASN A 35 6.08 14.18 -8.64
N ASP A 36 5.26 13.75 -9.63
CA ASP A 36 5.29 14.25 -10.99
C ASP A 36 3.93 14.70 -11.58
N ILE A 37 2.84 14.76 -10.78
CA ILE A 37 1.53 15.07 -11.34
C ILE A 37 1.37 16.57 -11.55
N LYS A 38 1.30 16.97 -12.82
CA LYS A 38 0.87 18.31 -13.20
C LYS A 38 -0.64 18.42 -12.93
N VAL A 39 -1.03 19.37 -12.09
CA VAL A 39 -2.45 19.70 -11.88
C VAL A 39 -3.07 20.08 -13.23
N ASN A 40 -4.01 19.26 -13.68
CA ASN A 40 -4.73 19.52 -14.93
C ASN A 40 -5.84 20.55 -14.65
N SER A 41 -5.86 21.63 -15.41
CA SER A 41 -6.85 22.71 -15.27
C SER A 41 -8.23 22.39 -15.87
N ASN A 42 -8.36 21.30 -16.60
CA ASN A 42 -9.65 20.86 -17.16
C ASN A 42 -10.46 20.18 -16.06
N GLN A 43 -11.39 20.90 -15.49
CA GLN A 43 -12.33 20.34 -14.53
C GLN A 43 -13.50 19.71 -15.28
N GLY A 44 -13.77 18.44 -14.99
CA GLY A 44 -14.96 17.73 -15.43
C GLY A 44 -16.25 18.39 -14.90
N LYS A 45 -17.40 17.89 -15.33
CA LYS A 45 -18.72 18.44 -14.94
C LYS A 45 -19.26 17.85 -13.65
N ASN A 46 -18.89 16.64 -13.34
CA ASN A 46 -19.46 15.83 -12.27
C ASN A 46 -18.57 15.81 -11.02
N TYR A 47 -19.17 15.70 -9.85
CA TYR A 47 -18.47 15.34 -8.61
C TYR A 47 -18.31 13.81 -8.52
N ILE A 48 -17.21 13.37 -7.91
CA ILE A 48 -16.98 11.97 -7.54
C ILE A 48 -16.66 11.89 -6.04
N LYS A 49 -17.22 10.90 -5.36
CA LYS A 49 -16.81 10.51 -4.01
C LYS A 49 -15.85 9.32 -4.09
N ILE A 50 -14.85 9.30 -3.23
CA ILE A 50 -13.93 8.18 -3.09
C ILE A 50 -14.20 7.49 -1.76
N GLU A 51 -14.55 6.21 -1.82
CA GLU A 51 -14.65 5.33 -0.69
C GLU A 51 -13.26 4.96 -0.17
N ARG A 52 -13.22 4.56 1.10
CA ARG A 52 -11.99 3.98 1.66
C ARG A 52 -11.71 2.64 0.98
N VAL A 53 -10.47 2.47 0.50
CA VAL A 53 -10.02 1.21 -0.09
C VAL A 53 -10.25 0.06 0.89
N ASP A 54 -11.09 -0.91 0.50
CA ASP A 54 -11.24 -2.17 1.19
C ASP A 54 -9.99 -3.02 0.96
N VAL A 55 -9.57 -3.76 1.98
CA VAL A 55 -8.34 -4.57 1.90
C VAL A 55 -8.69 -6.02 2.10
N ASN A 56 -8.16 -6.89 1.27
CA ASN A 56 -8.29 -8.33 1.50
C ASN A 56 -7.78 -8.69 2.91
N HIS A 57 -8.54 -9.50 3.63
CA HIS A 57 -8.26 -9.88 5.02
C HIS A 57 -6.84 -10.40 5.25
N ALA A 58 -6.23 -11.03 4.24
CA ALA A 58 -4.84 -11.49 4.32
C ALA A 58 -3.83 -10.35 4.56
N TYR A 59 -4.18 -9.10 4.22
CA TYR A 59 -3.29 -7.93 4.28
C TYR A 59 -3.79 -6.84 5.24
N HIS A 60 -4.69 -7.15 6.17
CA HIS A 60 -5.19 -6.18 7.15
C HIS A 60 -4.14 -5.72 8.16
N HIS A 61 -3.13 -6.54 8.42
CA HIS A 61 -1.99 -6.16 9.27
C HIS A 61 -1.07 -5.20 8.55
N ARG A 62 -0.29 -4.44 9.29
CA ARG A 62 0.66 -3.49 8.71
C ARG A 62 1.97 -4.15 8.28
N ASP A 63 2.20 -5.38 8.68
CA ASP A 63 3.42 -6.12 8.40
C ASP A 63 3.57 -6.38 6.90
N PHE A 64 4.79 -6.32 6.39
CA PHE A 64 5.06 -6.73 5.03
C PHE A 64 4.90 -8.24 4.92
N ASN A 65 4.33 -8.68 3.80
CA ASN A 65 4.16 -10.09 3.51
C ASN A 65 5.06 -10.48 2.33
N TYR A 66 5.72 -11.62 2.45
CA TYR A 66 6.57 -12.17 1.41
C TYR A 66 6.13 -13.57 1.06
N ARG A 67 5.94 -13.85 -0.23
CA ARG A 67 5.76 -15.20 -0.73
C ARG A 67 7.15 -15.81 -0.95
N THR A 68 7.46 -16.91 -0.28
CA THR A 68 8.76 -17.59 -0.30
C THR A 68 8.73 -18.92 -1.04
N GLY A 69 7.53 -19.43 -1.34
CA GLY A 69 7.29 -20.67 -2.07
C GLY A 69 5.92 -20.67 -2.75
N PRO A 70 5.51 -21.75 -3.42
CA PRO A 70 4.22 -21.83 -4.10
C PRO A 70 3.01 -21.49 -3.20
N ASP A 71 3.02 -22.00 -1.97
CA ASP A 71 1.94 -21.85 -0.98
C ASP A 71 2.45 -21.32 0.36
N GLU A 72 3.65 -20.72 0.39
CA GLU A 72 4.29 -20.26 1.61
C GLU A 72 4.38 -18.74 1.66
N PHE A 73 3.84 -18.15 2.73
CA PHE A 73 3.96 -16.73 3.05
C PHE A 73 4.56 -16.53 4.43
N ILE A 74 5.42 -15.52 4.55
CA ILE A 74 5.95 -15.05 5.82
C ILE A 74 5.59 -13.58 6.04
N SER A 75 5.36 -13.20 7.29
CA SER A 75 5.08 -11.83 7.70
C SER A 75 6.31 -11.23 8.36
N ASP A 76 6.66 -10.00 8.00
CA ASP A 76 7.84 -9.28 8.52
C ASP A 76 7.43 -8.33 9.64
N TYR A 77 7.63 -8.78 10.87
CA TYR A 77 7.33 -7.99 12.07
C TYR A 77 8.11 -6.68 12.18
N TYR A 78 9.30 -6.61 11.58
CA TYR A 78 10.20 -5.46 11.69
C TYR A 78 10.02 -4.41 10.60
N ASN A 79 9.40 -4.76 9.48
CA ASN A 79 9.12 -3.87 8.38
C ASN A 79 7.61 -3.77 8.15
N GLN A 80 7.07 -2.57 8.38
CA GLN A 80 5.63 -2.36 8.44
C GLN A 80 5.22 -1.11 7.65
N PHE A 81 3.99 -1.08 7.18
CA PHE A 81 3.38 0.17 6.75
C PHE A 81 3.16 1.10 7.95
N TYR A 82 3.43 2.40 7.78
CA TYR A 82 3.26 3.42 8.83
C TYR A 82 1.80 3.50 9.33
N LYS A 83 0.83 3.29 8.43
CA LYS A 83 -0.61 3.18 8.71
C LYS A 83 -1.16 1.91 8.06
N PRO A 84 -2.41 1.50 8.36
CA PRO A 84 -3.06 0.45 7.59
C PRO A 84 -2.98 0.74 6.09
N VAL A 85 -2.59 -0.24 5.30
CA VAL A 85 -2.26 -0.07 3.87
C VAL A 85 -3.42 0.51 3.07
N GLY A 86 -4.67 0.11 3.38
CA GLY A 86 -5.86 0.69 2.74
C GLY A 86 -5.99 2.19 2.93
N ALA A 87 -5.62 2.73 4.12
CA ALA A 87 -5.64 4.16 4.36
C ALA A 87 -4.54 4.91 3.57
N LEU A 88 -3.37 4.28 3.40
CA LEU A 88 -2.28 4.83 2.58
C LEU A 88 -2.68 4.89 1.11
N VAL A 89 -3.19 3.77 0.56
CA VAL A 89 -3.65 3.70 -0.84
C VAL A 89 -4.82 4.67 -1.09
N THR A 90 -5.78 4.77 -0.15
CA THR A 90 -6.88 5.75 -0.26
C THR A 90 -6.35 7.18 -0.37
N SER A 91 -5.33 7.52 0.43
CA SER A 91 -4.71 8.85 0.38
C SER A 91 -4.07 9.14 -0.97
N GLU A 92 -3.33 8.18 -1.54
CA GLU A 92 -2.70 8.34 -2.85
C GLU A 92 -3.74 8.40 -3.99
N LEU A 93 -4.76 7.53 -3.95
CA LEU A 93 -5.88 7.55 -4.89
C LEU A 93 -6.60 8.92 -4.87
N TYR A 94 -6.90 9.45 -3.68
CA TYR A 94 -7.54 10.75 -3.53
C TYR A 94 -6.70 11.88 -4.14
N LYS A 95 -5.41 11.95 -3.81
CA LYS A 95 -4.48 12.94 -4.36
C LYS A 95 -4.38 12.82 -5.88
N TRP A 96 -4.25 11.59 -6.40
CA TRP A 96 -4.16 11.33 -7.85
C TRP A 96 -5.40 11.85 -8.58
N MET A 97 -6.57 11.40 -8.14
CA MET A 97 -7.84 11.76 -8.79
C MET A 97 -8.11 13.27 -8.70
N SER A 98 -7.76 13.91 -7.57
CA SER A 98 -7.89 15.38 -7.42
C SER A 98 -7.00 16.14 -8.40
N SER A 99 -5.81 15.62 -8.73
CA SER A 99 -4.88 16.27 -9.67
C SER A 99 -5.15 15.92 -11.14
N ALA A 100 -5.84 14.80 -11.40
CA ALA A 100 -6.15 14.33 -12.74
C ALA A 100 -7.10 15.28 -13.51
N GLY A 101 -7.99 16.02 -12.83
CA GLY A 101 -8.91 16.98 -13.45
C GLY A 101 -10.00 16.33 -14.32
N ILE A 102 -10.32 15.04 -14.07
CA ILE A 102 -11.40 14.33 -14.77
C ILE A 102 -12.76 14.79 -14.24
N TYR A 103 -12.84 15.02 -12.96
CA TYR A 103 -14.05 15.43 -12.26
C TYR A 103 -13.97 16.90 -11.85
N LYS A 104 -15.14 17.49 -11.59
CA LYS A 104 -15.25 18.87 -11.09
C LYS A 104 -14.57 19.02 -9.74
N ASP A 105 -14.76 18.04 -8.86
CA ASP A 105 -14.03 17.90 -7.61
C ASP A 105 -14.10 16.46 -7.13
N VAL A 106 -13.16 16.08 -6.26
CA VAL A 106 -13.08 14.78 -5.63
C VAL A 106 -13.42 14.94 -4.16
N LEU A 107 -14.45 14.26 -3.70
CA LEU A 107 -15.01 14.43 -2.37
C LEU A 107 -14.77 13.18 -1.51
N PRO A 108 -14.52 13.32 -0.21
CA PRO A 108 -14.58 12.18 0.71
C PRO A 108 -16.03 11.67 0.81
N VAL A 109 -16.19 10.35 1.05
CA VAL A 109 -17.50 9.70 1.06
C VAL A 109 -18.52 10.33 2.01
N ASN A 110 -18.05 10.84 3.15
CA ASN A 110 -18.90 11.48 4.17
C ASN A 110 -19.22 12.95 3.87
N ASN A 111 -18.83 13.48 2.70
CA ASN A 111 -19.20 14.84 2.30
C ASN A 111 -20.71 14.94 2.01
N LEU A 112 -21.34 16.04 2.44
CA LEU A 112 -22.80 16.24 2.26
C LEU A 112 -23.20 16.61 0.84
N ILE A 113 -22.26 17.00 -0.03
CA ILE A 113 -22.53 17.28 -1.44
C ILE A 113 -22.88 15.97 -2.15
N ASN A 114 -23.96 15.97 -2.91
CA ASN A 114 -24.29 14.84 -3.76
C ASN A 114 -23.29 14.76 -4.93
N ALA A 115 -22.70 13.61 -5.12
CA ALA A 115 -21.85 13.32 -6.25
C ALA A 115 -22.59 12.43 -7.24
N LYS A 116 -22.32 12.59 -8.53
CA LYS A 116 -22.85 11.66 -9.55
C LYS A 116 -22.25 10.28 -9.39
N TYR A 117 -20.96 10.20 -9.06
CA TYR A 117 -20.23 8.94 -8.99
C TYR A 117 -19.66 8.68 -7.60
N ILE A 118 -19.63 7.39 -7.26
CA ILE A 118 -18.89 6.86 -6.12
C ILE A 118 -17.85 5.87 -6.67
N LEU A 119 -16.59 6.10 -6.37
CA LEU A 119 -15.49 5.17 -6.67
C LEU A 119 -15.22 4.31 -5.45
N ASP A 120 -15.64 3.05 -5.53
CA ASP A 120 -15.29 2.00 -4.59
C ASP A 120 -14.06 1.23 -5.10
N SER A 121 -13.24 0.72 -4.21
CA SER A 121 -12.01 0.04 -4.57
C SER A 121 -11.57 -0.99 -3.54
N LYS A 122 -10.98 -2.06 -4.05
CA LYS A 122 -10.45 -3.16 -3.26
C LYS A 122 -8.98 -3.41 -3.56
N LEU A 123 -8.15 -3.44 -2.53
CA LEU A 123 -6.79 -3.97 -2.59
C LEU A 123 -6.88 -5.49 -2.46
N VAL A 124 -6.65 -6.18 -3.58
CA VAL A 124 -6.79 -7.64 -3.68
C VAL A 124 -5.54 -8.33 -3.16
N ASP A 125 -4.37 -7.89 -3.65
CA ASP A 125 -3.07 -8.43 -3.24
C ASP A 125 -2.04 -7.32 -3.05
N ILE A 126 -1.19 -7.48 -2.03
CA ILE A 126 0.03 -6.71 -1.82
C ILE A 126 1.07 -7.55 -1.09
N TYR A 127 2.11 -7.97 -1.81
CA TYR A 127 3.20 -8.76 -1.21
C TYR A 127 4.47 -8.68 -2.06
N GLY A 128 5.61 -9.04 -1.45
CA GLY A 128 6.85 -9.32 -2.17
C GLY A 128 6.86 -10.78 -2.62
N ASP A 129 7.02 -11.03 -3.90
CA ASP A 129 7.23 -12.39 -4.41
C ASP A 129 8.73 -12.71 -4.45
N PHE A 130 9.17 -13.53 -3.53
CA PHE A 130 10.55 -13.98 -3.37
C PHE A 130 10.69 -15.47 -3.62
N SER A 131 9.67 -16.12 -4.18
CA SER A 131 9.67 -17.55 -4.50
C SER A 131 10.75 -17.90 -5.54
N ASN A 132 11.06 -16.98 -6.47
CA ASN A 132 12.24 -17.06 -7.32
C ASN A 132 13.35 -16.14 -6.75
N PRO A 133 14.48 -16.70 -6.28
CA PRO A 133 15.60 -15.92 -5.74
C PRO A 133 16.23 -14.94 -6.73
N ASP A 134 16.22 -15.28 -8.00
CA ASP A 134 16.88 -14.52 -9.07
C ASP A 134 15.97 -13.46 -9.72
N ASP A 135 14.67 -13.49 -9.39
CA ASP A 135 13.67 -12.58 -9.94
C ASP A 135 12.66 -12.14 -8.87
N PRO A 136 13.10 -11.37 -7.84
CA PRO A 136 12.21 -10.87 -6.81
C PRO A 136 11.28 -9.81 -7.38
N ARG A 137 10.00 -9.82 -6.93
CA ARG A 137 8.97 -8.97 -7.48
C ARG A 137 8.09 -8.31 -6.42
N ALA A 138 7.62 -7.11 -6.72
CA ALA A 138 6.56 -6.43 -5.98
C ALA A 138 5.21 -6.68 -6.67
N ILE A 139 4.30 -7.32 -5.96
CA ILE A 139 2.94 -7.61 -6.44
C ILE A 139 1.97 -6.61 -5.82
N LEU A 140 1.12 -6.01 -6.67
CA LEU A 140 0.02 -5.14 -6.26
C LEU A 140 -1.15 -5.32 -7.21
N ASN A 141 -2.30 -5.78 -6.70
CA ASN A 141 -3.52 -6.00 -7.48
C ASN A 141 -4.67 -5.23 -6.85
N MET A 142 -5.40 -4.46 -7.66
CA MET A 142 -6.53 -3.68 -7.21
C MET A 142 -7.74 -3.86 -8.13
N GLN A 143 -8.91 -3.79 -7.56
CA GLN A 143 -10.18 -3.76 -8.27
C GLN A 143 -10.90 -2.45 -7.99
N PHE A 144 -11.52 -1.87 -9.01
CA PHE A 144 -12.29 -0.64 -8.89
C PHE A 144 -13.70 -0.83 -9.45
N PHE A 145 -14.64 -0.13 -8.81
CA PHE A 145 -16.04 -0.06 -9.19
C PHE A 145 -16.46 1.40 -9.20
N LEU A 146 -16.90 1.90 -10.34
CA LEU A 146 -17.53 3.22 -10.44
C LEU A 146 -19.04 3.03 -10.41
N VAL A 147 -19.68 3.56 -9.40
CA VAL A 147 -21.11 3.50 -9.20
C VAL A 147 -21.73 4.84 -9.61
N ASP A 148 -22.70 4.85 -10.49
CA ASP A 148 -23.55 6.01 -10.76
C ASP A 148 -24.64 6.09 -9.68
N ASP A 149 -24.61 7.14 -8.86
CA ASP A 149 -25.52 7.42 -7.74
C ASP A 149 -26.45 8.61 -8.06
N SER A 150 -26.66 8.89 -9.34
CA SER A 150 -27.49 10.03 -9.78
C SER A 150 -29.00 9.75 -9.76
N SER A 151 -29.41 8.50 -9.59
CA SER A 151 -30.80 8.07 -9.53
C SER A 151 -31.15 7.39 -8.20
N ASP A 152 -32.45 7.10 -7.96
CA ASP A 152 -32.90 6.41 -6.75
C ASP A 152 -32.32 5.00 -6.58
N VAL A 153 -31.84 4.41 -7.67
CA VAL A 153 -31.18 3.10 -7.69
C VAL A 153 -29.77 3.28 -8.23
N ALA A 154 -28.78 2.98 -7.40
CA ALA A 154 -27.38 3.04 -7.79
C ALA A 154 -27.06 1.95 -8.83
N GLU A 155 -26.34 2.29 -9.89
CA GLU A 155 -25.95 1.39 -10.96
C GLU A 155 -24.44 1.30 -11.12
N LEU A 156 -23.94 0.09 -11.44
CA LEU A 156 -22.52 -0.10 -11.76
C LEU A 156 -22.23 0.48 -13.15
N ALA A 157 -21.54 1.59 -13.18
CA ALA A 157 -21.20 2.29 -14.43
C ALA A 157 -19.91 1.75 -15.08
N TYR A 158 -18.92 1.36 -14.26
CA TYR A 158 -17.64 0.82 -14.74
C TYR A 158 -17.02 -0.09 -13.68
N SER A 159 -16.33 -1.15 -14.11
CA SER A 159 -15.46 -1.92 -13.22
C SER A 159 -14.26 -2.50 -13.97
N ASN A 160 -13.11 -2.56 -13.29
CA ASN A 160 -11.92 -3.19 -13.85
C ASN A 160 -11.00 -3.71 -12.73
N VAL A 161 -10.14 -4.67 -13.09
CA VAL A 161 -9.08 -5.22 -12.23
C VAL A 161 -7.74 -4.88 -12.85
N TYR A 162 -6.85 -4.30 -12.04
CA TYR A 162 -5.49 -3.93 -12.44
C TYR A 162 -4.49 -4.77 -11.66
N ASN A 163 -3.64 -5.48 -12.39
CA ASN A 163 -2.62 -6.35 -11.82
C ASN A 163 -1.24 -5.81 -12.19
N GLN A 164 -0.41 -5.62 -11.17
CA GLN A 164 0.97 -5.18 -11.35
C GLN A 164 1.94 -6.17 -10.73
N ASN A 165 3.00 -6.42 -11.48
CA ASN A 165 4.07 -7.34 -11.12
C ASN A 165 5.40 -6.71 -11.52
N ILE A 166 6.01 -5.96 -10.60
CA ILE A 166 7.20 -5.15 -10.84
C ILE A 166 8.44 -5.91 -10.39
N ALA A 167 9.40 -6.10 -11.29
CA ALA A 167 10.71 -6.63 -10.91
C ALA A 167 11.45 -5.62 -10.04
N ILE A 168 12.03 -6.08 -8.94
CA ILE A 168 12.78 -5.24 -8.00
C ILE A 168 14.25 -5.65 -7.93
N SER A 169 15.11 -4.69 -7.61
CA SER A 169 16.57 -4.87 -7.65
C SER A 169 17.10 -5.82 -6.58
N SER A 170 16.36 -6.03 -5.50
CA SER A 170 16.78 -6.86 -4.36
C SER A 170 15.59 -7.22 -3.46
N LYS A 171 15.76 -8.24 -2.60
CA LYS A 171 14.77 -8.66 -1.59
C LYS A 171 14.76 -7.76 -0.34
N THR A 172 15.10 -6.49 -0.47
CA THR A 172 15.08 -5.56 0.66
C THR A 172 13.73 -4.86 0.78
N PRO A 173 13.29 -4.50 1.99
CA PRO A 173 12.05 -3.75 2.19
C PRO A 173 12.01 -2.42 1.42
N GLY A 174 13.15 -1.72 1.29
CA GLY A 174 13.24 -0.49 0.50
C GLY A 174 12.94 -0.72 -0.98
N ALA A 175 13.61 -1.68 -1.61
CA ALA A 175 13.37 -2.03 -3.02
C ALA A 175 11.92 -2.49 -3.26
N LEU A 176 11.33 -3.20 -2.29
CA LEU A 176 9.93 -3.63 -2.37
C LEU A 176 8.97 -2.44 -2.32
N VAL A 177 9.21 -1.46 -1.46
CA VAL A 177 8.40 -0.23 -1.39
C VAL A 177 8.51 0.59 -2.67
N GLU A 178 9.71 0.70 -3.26
CA GLU A 178 9.91 1.34 -4.57
C GLU A 178 9.08 0.62 -5.66
N GLY A 179 9.12 -0.72 -5.68
CA GLY A 179 8.32 -1.52 -6.61
C GLY A 179 6.81 -1.35 -6.41
N TRP A 180 6.33 -1.31 -5.17
CA TRP A 180 4.91 -1.03 -4.89
C TRP A 180 4.49 0.41 -5.26
N ASN A 181 5.36 1.40 -5.08
CA ASN A 181 5.10 2.76 -5.54
C ASN A 181 4.97 2.81 -7.07
N GLU A 182 5.85 2.13 -7.79
CA GLU A 182 5.76 2.01 -9.26
C GLU A 182 4.48 1.27 -9.68
N ALA A 183 4.16 0.16 -9.02
CA ALA A 183 2.93 -0.61 -9.26
C ALA A 183 1.68 0.25 -9.06
N LEU A 184 1.59 0.96 -7.94
CA LEU A 184 0.45 1.84 -7.65
C LEU A 184 0.35 2.99 -8.65
N LYS A 185 1.47 3.60 -9.01
CA LYS A 185 1.53 4.65 -10.05
C LYS A 185 0.99 4.15 -11.40
N ASN A 186 1.36 2.94 -11.80
CA ASN A 186 0.90 2.33 -13.05
C ASN A 186 -0.61 2.03 -13.00
N ILE A 187 -1.12 1.51 -11.88
CA ILE A 187 -2.55 1.27 -11.68
C ILE A 187 -3.33 2.59 -11.78
N LEU A 188 -2.89 3.63 -11.07
CA LEU A 188 -3.59 4.92 -11.04
C LEU A 188 -3.58 5.62 -12.42
N LYS A 189 -2.50 5.48 -13.20
CA LYS A 189 -2.44 5.97 -14.58
C LYS A 189 -3.44 5.24 -15.49
N GLN A 190 -3.53 3.92 -15.38
CA GLN A 190 -4.47 3.12 -16.16
C GLN A 190 -5.91 3.48 -15.78
N LEU A 191 -6.23 3.53 -14.49
CA LEU A 191 -7.54 3.96 -13.99
C LEU A 191 -7.91 5.35 -14.51
N GLU A 192 -6.99 6.32 -14.44
CA GLU A 192 -7.20 7.66 -14.98
C GLU A 192 -7.55 7.64 -16.46
N SER A 193 -6.81 6.88 -17.25
CA SER A 193 -7.04 6.75 -18.72
C SER A 193 -8.42 6.16 -19.01
N ASP A 194 -8.80 5.11 -18.27
CA ASP A 194 -10.07 4.43 -18.47
C ASP A 194 -11.25 5.32 -18.06
N LEU A 195 -11.15 6.03 -16.92
CA LEU A 195 -12.17 6.96 -16.47
C LEU A 195 -12.31 8.17 -17.40
N ARG A 196 -11.22 8.67 -17.98
CA ARG A 196 -11.29 9.71 -19.03
C ARG A 196 -12.03 9.23 -20.27
N THR A 197 -11.77 8.00 -20.69
CA THR A 197 -12.47 7.39 -21.83
C THR A 197 -13.94 7.23 -21.53
N PHE A 198 -14.28 6.77 -20.33
CA PHE A 198 -15.67 6.61 -19.87
C PHE A 198 -16.43 7.95 -19.83
N GLU A 199 -15.84 9.01 -19.26
CA GLU A 199 -16.48 10.35 -19.19
C GLU A 199 -16.67 11.02 -20.54
N ASN A 200 -15.94 10.59 -21.59
CA ASN A 200 -16.03 11.13 -22.95
C ASN A 200 -16.93 10.31 -23.88
N SER A 201 -17.46 9.15 -23.41
CA SER A 201 -18.35 8.28 -24.18
C SER A 201 -19.83 8.67 -24.02
#